data_1dd12069abfb881d9fe2c865cb2847bb
#
_entry.id   1dd12069abfb881d9fe2c865cb2847bb
#
_cell.length_a   1.000
_cell.length_b   1.000
_cell.length_c   1.000
_cell.angle_alpha   90.00
_cell.angle_beta   90.00
_cell.angle_gamma   90.00
#
_symmetry.space_group_name_H-M   'P 1'
#
loop_
_entity.id
_entity.type
_entity.pdbx_description
1 polymer ?
#
loop_
_entity_poly.entity_id
_entity_poly.type
_entity_poly.pdbx_seq_one_letter_code
_entity_poly.pdbx_strand_id
1 'polypeptide(L)'
;MDGLASRYGSFFKNLLTSSILGLSLLACSLSACAQDFPSRPVKIVVPYGAGGTIDLMARLLAPALSARLGQPVVIENKPGAGTMIGAEAVARAQADGYTLLLGSNAAFTISP
;
A
#
# COMPACT_ATOMS: atom_id res chain seq x y z
N MET A 1 22.77 17.33 57.37
CA MET A 1 23.10 16.32 56.33
C MET A 1 21.84 15.82 55.62
N ASP A 2 20.64 16.23 56.03
CA ASP A 2 19.38 15.68 55.48
C ASP A 2 18.84 16.42 54.22
N GLY A 3 19.43 17.56 53.89
CA GLY A 3 19.00 18.36 52.75
C GLY A 3 19.44 17.85 51.36
N LEU A 4 20.55 17.13 51.31
CA LEU A 4 21.11 16.61 50.05
C LEU A 4 20.29 15.41 49.51
N ALA A 5 19.94 14.46 50.38
CA ALA A 5 19.19 13.27 50.02
C ALA A 5 17.80 13.58 49.46
N SER A 6 17.14 14.64 49.99
CA SER A 6 15.84 15.10 49.52
C SER A 6 15.91 15.70 48.07
N ARG A 7 16.99 16.42 47.79
CA ARG A 7 17.19 17.04 46.46
C ARG A 7 17.51 16.00 45.37
N TYR A 8 18.27 14.99 45.69
CA TYR A 8 18.56 13.90 44.73
C TYR A 8 17.34 13.01 44.48
N GLY A 9 16.51 12.75 45.47
CA GLY A 9 15.29 11.98 45.33
C GLY A 9 14.27 12.64 44.37
N SER A 10 14.13 13.97 44.41
CA SER A 10 13.27 14.72 43.51
C SER A 10 13.79 14.74 42.08
N PHE A 11 15.09 14.83 41.92
CA PHE A 11 15.75 14.83 40.61
C PHE A 11 15.58 13.49 39.87
N PHE A 12 15.77 12.37 40.60
CA PHE A 12 15.56 11.04 40.06
C PHE A 12 14.11 10.75 39.70
N LYS A 13 13.14 11.19 40.51
CA LYS A 13 11.70 11.05 40.19
C LYS A 13 11.33 11.79 38.92
N ASN A 14 11.79 13.01 38.76
CA ASN A 14 11.49 13.80 37.56
C ASN A 14 12.16 13.24 36.29
N LEU A 15 13.36 12.66 36.40
CA LEU A 15 14.06 12.01 35.30
C LEU A 15 13.33 10.75 34.84
N LEU A 16 12.88 9.92 35.78
CA LEU A 16 12.11 8.69 35.49
C LEU A 16 10.73 9.00 34.87
N THR A 17 10.03 10.01 35.38
CA THR A 17 8.71 10.40 34.83
C THR A 17 8.84 10.99 33.44
N SER A 18 9.89 11.76 33.16
CA SER A 18 10.15 12.33 31.84
C SER A 18 10.48 11.24 30.79
N SER A 19 11.28 10.22 31.19
CA SER A 19 11.61 9.08 30.33
C SER A 19 10.39 8.21 29.99
N ILE A 20 9.51 7.96 30.94
CA ILE A 20 8.30 7.16 30.76
C ILE A 20 7.31 7.89 29.83
N LEU A 21 7.18 9.21 29.99
CA LEU A 21 6.31 10.04 29.16
C LEU A 21 6.82 10.08 27.71
N GLY A 22 8.13 10.19 27.49
CA GLY A 22 8.75 10.18 26.15
C GLY A 22 8.58 8.84 25.44
N LEU A 23 8.73 7.73 26.15
CA LEU A 23 8.55 6.38 25.60
C LEU A 23 7.08 6.09 25.26
N SER A 24 6.14 6.61 26.04
CA SER A 24 4.70 6.51 25.79
C SER A 24 4.25 7.24 24.53
N LEU A 25 4.79 8.44 24.26
CA LEU A 25 4.50 9.18 23.03
C LEU A 25 5.05 8.47 21.77
N LEU A 26 6.21 7.82 21.87
CA LEU A 26 6.80 7.08 20.76
C LEU A 26 6.00 5.83 20.40
N ALA A 27 5.42 5.14 21.39
CA ALA A 27 4.59 3.97 21.19
C ALA A 27 3.25 4.30 20.47
N CYS A 28 2.69 5.49 20.69
CA CYS A 28 1.45 5.92 20.04
C CYS A 28 1.62 6.21 18.54
N SER A 29 2.83 6.55 18.09
CA SER A 29 3.12 6.88 16.69
C SER A 29 3.19 5.65 15.77
N LEU A 30 3.41 4.46 16.32
CA LEU A 30 3.51 3.22 15.53
C LEU A 30 2.14 2.59 15.20
N SER A 31 1.07 3.01 15.85
CA SER A 31 -0.27 2.43 15.63
C SER A 31 -1.04 3.07 14.46
N ALA A 32 -0.51 4.12 13.84
CA ALA A 32 -1.23 4.92 12.84
C ALA A 32 -1.18 4.38 11.40
N CYS A 33 -0.52 3.24 11.12
CA CYS A 33 -0.30 2.76 9.75
C CYS A 33 -0.83 1.36 9.42
N ALA A 34 -1.61 0.74 10.29
CA ALA A 34 -2.29 -0.52 9.94
C ALA A 34 -3.67 -0.20 9.33
N GLN A 35 -3.70 0.41 8.15
CA GLN A 35 -4.90 0.37 7.33
C GLN A 35 -5.03 -1.05 6.77
N ASP A 36 -6.15 -1.71 7.05
CA ASP A 36 -6.47 -3.01 6.48
C ASP A 36 -6.48 -2.90 4.96
N PHE A 37 -5.42 -3.39 4.33
CA PHE A 37 -5.30 -3.44 2.87
C PHE A 37 -5.75 -4.84 2.39
N PRO A 38 -6.61 -4.91 1.37
CA PRO A 38 -7.33 -3.81 0.73
C PRO A 38 -8.67 -3.49 1.41
N SER A 39 -9.01 -2.21 1.55
CA SER A 39 -10.29 -1.73 2.11
C SER A 39 -11.32 -1.35 1.03
N ARG A 40 -10.95 -1.40 -0.25
CA ARG A 40 -11.76 -1.04 -1.41
C ARG A 40 -11.41 -1.92 -2.61
N PRO A 41 -12.22 -1.93 -3.69
CA PRO A 41 -11.94 -2.72 -4.87
C PRO A 41 -10.55 -2.46 -5.47
N VAL A 42 -9.89 -3.53 -5.90
CA VAL A 42 -8.60 -3.47 -6.61
C VAL A 42 -8.85 -3.51 -8.11
N LYS A 43 -8.21 -2.64 -8.85
CA LYS A 43 -8.32 -2.54 -10.31
C LYS A 43 -7.13 -3.20 -10.98
N ILE A 44 -7.39 -4.04 -11.98
CA ILE A 44 -6.38 -4.58 -12.88
C ILE A 44 -6.59 -3.97 -14.27
N VAL A 45 -5.63 -3.18 -14.72
CA VAL A 45 -5.60 -2.61 -16.06
C VAL A 45 -4.95 -3.62 -17.00
N VAL A 46 -5.67 -3.95 -18.08
CA VAL A 46 -5.20 -4.82 -19.16
C VAL A 46 -4.99 -3.94 -20.39
N PRO A 47 -3.73 -3.75 -20.85
CA PRO A 47 -3.43 -2.85 -21.97
C PRO A 47 -3.71 -3.48 -23.34
N TYR A 48 -4.69 -4.38 -23.40
CA TYR A 48 -5.13 -5.09 -24.61
C TYR A 48 -6.66 -5.04 -24.74
N GLY A 49 -7.15 -5.30 -25.95
CA GLY A 49 -8.58 -5.40 -26.19
C GLY A 49 -9.24 -6.52 -25.39
N ALA A 50 -10.50 -6.33 -25.05
CA ALA A 50 -11.31 -7.35 -24.37
C ALA A 50 -11.44 -8.62 -25.25
N GLY A 51 -11.40 -9.79 -24.62
CA GLY A 51 -11.48 -11.08 -25.29
C GLY A 51 -10.13 -11.64 -25.79
N GLY A 52 -9.03 -10.90 -25.63
CA GLY A 52 -7.68 -11.40 -25.90
C GLY A 52 -7.17 -12.34 -24.81
N THR A 53 -6.06 -13.02 -25.09
CA THR A 53 -5.46 -14.00 -24.15
C THR A 53 -5.18 -13.41 -22.76
N ILE A 54 -4.64 -12.20 -22.72
CA ILE A 54 -4.32 -11.52 -21.45
C ILE A 54 -5.59 -11.13 -20.69
N ASP A 55 -6.61 -10.66 -21.40
CA ASP A 55 -7.91 -10.35 -20.80
C ASP A 55 -8.57 -11.60 -20.21
N LEU A 56 -8.52 -12.72 -20.94
CA LEU A 56 -9.04 -14.01 -20.44
C LEU A 56 -8.29 -14.46 -19.17
N MET A 57 -6.97 -14.35 -19.16
CA MET A 57 -6.17 -14.66 -17.96
C MET A 57 -6.55 -13.75 -16.79
N ALA A 58 -6.72 -12.45 -17.01
CA ALA A 58 -7.15 -11.51 -15.98
C ALA A 58 -8.49 -11.92 -15.37
N ARG A 59 -9.46 -12.27 -16.22
CA ARG A 59 -10.82 -12.69 -15.80
C ARG A 59 -10.84 -14.02 -15.08
N LEU A 60 -9.93 -14.92 -15.40
CA LEU A 60 -9.76 -16.21 -14.66
C LEU A 60 -9.12 -15.99 -13.29
N LEU A 61 -8.21 -15.02 -13.17
CA LEU A 61 -7.53 -14.71 -11.90
C LEU A 61 -8.39 -13.86 -10.96
N ALA A 62 -9.23 -12.98 -11.49
CA ALA A 62 -9.98 -12.01 -10.71
C ALA A 62 -10.83 -12.64 -9.59
N PRO A 63 -11.59 -13.71 -9.79
CA PRO A 63 -12.38 -14.35 -8.73
C PRO A 63 -11.51 -14.92 -7.60
N ALA A 64 -10.40 -15.56 -7.93
CA ALA A 64 -9.47 -16.14 -6.96
C ALA A 64 -8.78 -15.04 -6.13
N LEU A 65 -8.36 -13.95 -6.76
CA LEU A 65 -7.80 -12.80 -6.09
C LEU A 65 -8.84 -12.12 -5.20
N SER A 66 -10.06 -11.92 -5.71
CA SER A 66 -11.15 -11.32 -4.94
C SER A 66 -11.46 -12.12 -3.68
N ALA A 67 -11.50 -13.44 -3.76
CA ALA A 67 -11.73 -14.31 -2.62
C ALA A 67 -10.61 -14.21 -1.57
N ARG A 68 -9.35 -14.06 -2.00
CA ARG A 68 -8.20 -13.95 -1.10
C ARG A 68 -8.05 -12.56 -0.49
N LEU A 69 -8.37 -11.52 -1.25
CA LEU A 69 -8.26 -10.13 -0.83
C LEU A 69 -9.47 -9.66 -0.01
N GLY A 70 -10.59 -10.36 -0.07
CA GLY A 70 -11.84 -9.93 0.57
C GLY A 70 -12.47 -8.70 -0.06
N GLN A 71 -11.98 -8.26 -1.24
CA GLN A 71 -12.47 -7.10 -1.99
C GLN A 71 -12.64 -7.45 -3.47
N PRO A 72 -13.60 -6.83 -4.17
CA PRO A 72 -13.78 -7.05 -5.60
C PRO A 72 -12.51 -6.70 -6.39
N VAL A 73 -12.19 -7.53 -7.37
CA VAL A 73 -11.14 -7.25 -8.37
C VAL A 73 -11.81 -6.91 -9.69
N VAL A 74 -11.57 -5.70 -10.18
CA VAL A 74 -12.20 -5.14 -11.39
C VAL A 74 -11.19 -5.11 -12.53
N ILE A 75 -11.58 -5.65 -13.68
CA ILE A 75 -10.76 -5.64 -14.90
C ILE A 75 -11.14 -4.44 -15.75
N GLU A 76 -10.16 -3.63 -16.14
CA GLU A 76 -10.33 -2.49 -17.03
C GLU A 76 -9.41 -2.64 -18.25
N ASN A 77 -10.00 -2.79 -19.45
CA ASN A 77 -9.24 -2.86 -20.70
C ASN A 77 -8.90 -1.46 -21.19
N LYS A 78 -7.61 -1.17 -21.40
CA LYS A 78 -7.10 0.10 -21.96
C LYS A 78 -6.13 -0.19 -23.11
N PRO A 79 -6.64 -0.61 -24.28
CA PRO A 79 -5.80 -0.85 -25.45
C PRO A 79 -5.36 0.47 -26.10
N GLY A 80 -4.33 0.38 -26.92
CA GLY A 80 -3.90 1.48 -27.80
C GLY A 80 -2.40 1.79 -27.69
N ALA A 81 -1.89 2.43 -28.75
CA ALA A 81 -0.49 2.84 -28.88
C ALA A 81 0.52 1.75 -28.48
N GLY A 82 0.32 0.52 -28.93
CA GLY A 82 1.21 -0.60 -28.60
C GLY A 82 1.29 -0.92 -27.12
N THR A 83 0.17 -0.80 -26.38
CA THR A 83 0.04 -1.00 -24.92
C THR A 83 0.41 0.21 -24.05
N MET A 84 0.95 1.27 -24.63
CA MET A 84 1.44 2.45 -23.89
C MET A 84 0.31 3.15 -23.11
N ILE A 85 -0.90 3.24 -23.66
CA ILE A 85 -2.02 3.93 -22.99
C ILE A 85 -2.37 3.26 -21.66
N GLY A 86 -2.45 1.94 -21.64
CA GLY A 86 -2.71 1.20 -20.40
C GLY A 86 -1.56 1.30 -19.39
N ALA A 87 -0.34 1.18 -19.85
CA ALA A 87 0.85 1.29 -19.00
C ALA A 87 0.97 2.69 -18.39
N GLU A 88 0.76 3.75 -19.18
CA GLU A 88 0.79 5.13 -18.72
C GLU A 88 -0.33 5.42 -17.70
N ALA A 89 -1.52 4.89 -17.92
CA ALA A 89 -2.63 5.03 -16.99
C ALA A 89 -2.30 4.47 -15.61
N VAL A 90 -1.60 3.33 -15.54
CA VAL A 90 -1.16 2.75 -14.26
C VAL A 90 0.02 3.53 -13.67
N ALA A 91 0.98 3.96 -14.49
CA ALA A 91 2.12 4.75 -14.03
C ALA A 91 1.71 6.09 -13.40
N ARG A 92 0.60 6.68 -13.87
CA ARG A 92 0.03 7.93 -13.33
C ARG A 92 -0.98 7.70 -12.20
N ALA A 93 -1.37 6.47 -11.93
CA ALA A 93 -2.25 6.15 -10.82
C ALA A 93 -1.56 6.38 -9.47
N GLN A 94 -2.36 6.51 -8.42
CA GLN A 94 -1.80 6.59 -7.06
C GLN A 94 -1.01 5.31 -6.73
N ALA A 95 0.17 5.47 -6.14
CA ALA A 95 1.03 4.37 -5.72
C ALA A 95 0.57 3.77 -4.38
N ASP A 96 -0.68 3.31 -4.34
CA ASP A 96 -1.35 2.78 -3.15
C ASP A 96 -1.66 1.28 -3.23
N GLY A 97 -1.26 0.61 -4.30
CA GLY A 97 -1.48 -0.81 -4.53
C GLY A 97 -2.88 -1.18 -5.06
N TYR A 98 -3.77 -0.22 -5.29
CA TYR A 98 -5.13 -0.48 -5.77
C TYR A 98 -5.28 -0.50 -7.30
N THR A 99 -4.25 -0.10 -8.04
CA THR A 99 -4.21 -0.14 -9.50
C THR A 99 -3.01 -0.94 -9.96
N LEU A 100 -3.27 -2.06 -10.61
CA LEU A 100 -2.26 -3.00 -11.09
C LEU A 100 -2.27 -3.07 -12.61
N LEU A 101 -1.13 -3.37 -13.22
CA LEU A 101 -1.02 -3.65 -14.65
C LEU A 101 -0.81 -5.14 -14.87
N LEU A 102 -1.65 -5.76 -15.69
CA LEU A 102 -1.44 -7.11 -16.20
C LEU A 102 -1.14 -7.04 -17.69
N GLY A 103 0.11 -7.23 -18.06
CA GLY A 103 0.56 -7.16 -19.43
C GLY A 103 1.58 -8.25 -19.76
N SER A 104 1.94 -8.34 -21.04
CA SER A 104 3.08 -9.12 -21.47
C SER A 104 4.37 -8.29 -21.40
N ASN A 105 5.52 -8.92 -21.66
CA ASN A 105 6.80 -8.22 -21.75
C ASN A 105 6.80 -7.05 -22.75
N ALA A 106 5.97 -7.12 -23.80
CA ALA A 106 5.82 -6.03 -24.76
C ALA A 106 5.30 -4.72 -24.10
N ALA A 107 4.45 -4.81 -23.08
CA ALA A 107 3.94 -3.66 -22.35
C ALA A 107 5.03 -2.96 -21.50
N PHE A 108 6.13 -3.65 -21.21
CA PHE A 108 7.19 -3.16 -20.32
C PHE A 108 8.51 -2.85 -21.05
N THR A 109 8.69 -3.38 -22.28
CA THR A 109 9.98 -3.31 -22.98
C THR A 109 9.99 -2.30 -24.15
N ILE A 110 8.82 -1.88 -24.64
CA ILE A 110 8.70 -0.95 -25.74
C ILE A 110 8.52 0.46 -25.16
N SER A 111 9.55 0.99 -24.55
CA SER A 111 9.66 2.42 -24.30
C SER A 111 11.07 2.85 -24.65
N PRO A 112 11.26 3.71 -25.65
CA PRO A 112 12.52 4.44 -25.79
C PRO A 112 12.65 5.50 -24.68
#